data_e0b18c5641c934f17d991f6d4394f769
#
_entry.id   e0b18c5641c934f17d991f6d4394f769
#
_cell.length_a   1.000
_cell.length_b   1.000
_cell.length_c   1.000
_cell.angle_alpha   90.00
_cell.angle_beta   90.00
_cell.angle_gamma   90.00
#
_symmetry.space_group_name_H-M   'P 1'
#
loop_
_entity.id
_entity.type
_entity.pdbx_description
1 polymer ?
#
loop_
_entity_poly.entity_id
_entity_poly.type
_entity_poly.pdbx_seq_one_letter_code
_entity_poly.pdbx_strand_id
1 'polypeptide(L)'
;TTGTGGITLTNLQSLTAVATAFDGPVDITAFGTLTAQQVEALGTNASNDVTLRAETTDPTNRPDLLLQNITASQTGDITLTAVGTVVGVGGVVRGNALTIQSETISVLTTEVNFVNLTTLEPCSINLTQVGTLPLSVTASIRDGSFTIANANSDVTLENVVIVANSDDNDLTVTAGGSIRLGYVRLGDSY
;
A
#
# COMPACT_ATOMS: atom_id res chain seq x y z
N THR A 1 -15.19 18.23 0.94
CA THR A 1 -15.05 19.71 0.97
C THR A 1 -14.99 20.25 -0.46
N THR A 2 -15.55 21.40 -0.74
CA THR A 2 -15.56 22.06 -2.06
C THR A 2 -14.56 23.22 -2.15
N GLY A 3 -13.62 23.32 -1.23
CA GLY A 3 -12.56 24.35 -1.16
C GLY A 3 -11.19 23.75 -0.97
N THR A 4 -10.17 24.58 -0.92
CA THR A 4 -8.80 24.20 -0.57
C THR A 4 -8.74 23.82 0.91
N GLY A 5 -8.99 22.55 1.23
CA GLY A 5 -8.96 22.07 2.61
C GLY A 5 -8.97 20.55 2.69
N GLY A 6 -8.10 20.02 3.53
CA GLY A 6 -8.02 18.58 3.79
C GLY A 6 -9.14 18.08 4.70
N ILE A 7 -9.17 16.79 4.89
CA ILE A 7 -10.00 16.07 5.84
C ILE A 7 -9.10 15.39 6.85
N THR A 8 -9.28 15.68 8.13
CA THR A 8 -8.63 14.94 9.20
C THR A 8 -9.71 14.34 10.09
N LEU A 9 -9.67 13.02 10.26
CA LEU A 9 -10.63 12.28 11.07
C LEU A 9 -9.90 11.29 11.99
N THR A 10 -10.23 11.33 13.28
CA THR A 10 -9.78 10.31 14.24
C THR A 10 -11.00 9.69 14.90
N ASN A 11 -11.08 8.37 14.89
CA ASN A 11 -12.13 7.59 15.55
C ASN A 11 -11.54 6.61 16.55
N LEU A 12 -12.14 6.50 17.75
CA LEU A 12 -11.64 5.65 18.84
C LEU A 12 -12.07 4.17 18.72
N GLN A 13 -12.71 3.78 17.64
CA GLN A 13 -13.20 2.43 17.36
C GLN A 13 -13.01 2.11 15.89
N SER A 14 -13.51 0.94 15.46
CA SER A 14 -13.56 0.60 14.03
C SER A 14 -14.40 1.60 13.24
N LEU A 15 -13.98 1.88 12.01
CA LEU A 15 -14.57 2.90 11.16
C LEU A 15 -14.75 2.38 9.74
N THR A 16 -15.89 2.66 9.12
CA THR A 16 -16.06 2.61 7.67
C THR A 16 -16.02 4.01 7.12
N ALA A 17 -15.12 4.29 6.19
CA ALA A 17 -14.86 5.62 5.65
C ALA A 17 -15.24 5.75 4.18
N VAL A 18 -15.98 6.83 3.87
CA VAL A 18 -16.15 7.41 2.53
C VAL A 18 -15.80 8.88 2.66
N ALA A 19 -14.77 9.36 1.97
CA ALA A 19 -14.26 10.72 2.10
C ALA A 19 -13.72 11.25 0.78
N THR A 20 -14.06 12.48 0.42
CA THR A 20 -13.51 13.16 -0.76
C THR A 20 -13.11 14.58 -0.41
N ALA A 21 -11.83 14.90 -0.56
CA ALA A 21 -11.27 16.24 -0.56
C ALA A 21 -10.98 16.66 -2.01
N PHE A 22 -11.48 17.83 -2.44
CA PHE A 22 -11.26 18.30 -3.82
C PHE A 22 -9.89 18.98 -4.01
N ASP A 23 -9.31 19.53 -2.94
CA ASP A 23 -7.96 20.07 -2.93
C ASP A 23 -7.47 20.10 -1.48
N GLY A 24 -6.55 19.22 -1.16
CA GLY A 24 -6.00 19.01 0.17
C GLY A 24 -5.93 17.53 0.57
N PRO A 25 -5.16 17.20 1.60
CA PRO A 25 -4.94 15.83 2.02
C PRO A 25 -6.16 15.21 2.72
N VAL A 26 -6.21 13.88 2.74
CA VAL A 26 -7.13 13.10 3.57
C VAL A 26 -6.32 12.28 4.56
N ASP A 27 -6.50 12.52 5.86
CA ASP A 27 -5.86 11.79 6.96
C ASP A 27 -6.94 11.16 7.86
N ILE A 28 -7.00 9.83 7.88
CA ILE A 28 -8.00 9.08 8.65
C ILE A 28 -7.28 8.07 9.56
N THR A 29 -7.54 8.17 10.86
CA THR A 29 -7.05 7.23 11.87
C THR A 29 -8.23 6.58 12.58
N ALA A 30 -8.27 5.24 12.64
CA ALA A 30 -9.20 4.47 13.44
C ALA A 30 -8.42 3.66 14.49
N PHE A 31 -8.85 3.75 15.75
CA PHE A 31 -8.36 2.86 16.81
C PHE A 31 -9.19 1.57 16.83
N GLY A 32 -9.07 0.81 15.75
CA GLY A 32 -9.80 -0.38 15.39
C GLY A 32 -9.67 -0.62 13.89
N THR A 33 -10.38 -1.60 13.34
CA THR A 33 -10.37 -1.87 11.91
C THR A 33 -10.90 -0.68 11.10
N LEU A 34 -10.14 -0.24 10.11
CA LEU A 34 -10.55 0.80 9.16
C LEU A 34 -10.93 0.17 7.83
N THR A 35 -12.21 0.32 7.45
CA THR A 35 -12.70 -0.04 6.12
C THR A 35 -12.79 1.21 5.26
N ALA A 36 -11.82 1.43 4.38
CA ALA A 36 -11.79 2.55 3.45
C ALA A 36 -12.47 2.14 2.13
N GLN A 37 -13.75 2.49 1.96
CA GLN A 37 -14.54 2.14 0.78
C GLN A 37 -14.23 3.04 -0.41
N GLN A 38 -14.27 4.36 -0.20
CA GLN A 38 -13.90 5.36 -1.20
C GLN A 38 -13.24 6.53 -0.47
N VAL A 39 -11.92 6.67 -0.63
CA VAL A 39 -11.18 7.76 -0.02
C VAL A 39 -10.38 8.46 -1.10
N GLU A 40 -10.63 9.74 -1.29
CA GLU A 40 -10.14 10.51 -2.42
C GLU A 40 -9.58 11.86 -1.98
N ALA A 41 -8.35 12.16 -2.39
CA ALA A 41 -7.73 13.48 -2.36
C ALA A 41 -7.49 13.92 -3.81
N LEU A 42 -8.46 14.63 -4.38
CA LEU A 42 -8.50 15.02 -5.79
C LEU A 42 -7.79 16.37 -6.01
N GLY A 43 -7.60 16.75 -7.27
CA GLY A 43 -6.94 17.97 -7.67
C GLY A 43 -5.55 17.71 -8.26
N THR A 44 -4.78 18.76 -8.48
CA THR A 44 -3.46 18.67 -9.14
C THR A 44 -2.30 19.04 -8.21
N ASN A 45 -2.59 19.32 -6.95
CA ASN A 45 -1.57 19.71 -5.97
C ASN A 45 -0.84 18.46 -5.45
N ALA A 46 0.48 18.50 -5.33
CA ALA A 46 1.30 17.43 -4.77
C ALA A 46 1.01 17.15 -3.28
N SER A 47 0.32 18.06 -2.58
CA SER A 47 -0.11 17.86 -1.19
C SER A 47 -1.48 17.17 -1.06
N ASN A 48 -2.05 16.67 -2.15
CA ASN A 48 -3.30 15.90 -2.14
C ASN A 48 -3.01 14.44 -1.81
N ASP A 49 -2.43 14.22 -0.63
CA ASP A 49 -2.03 12.93 -0.12
C ASP A 49 -3.19 12.21 0.60
N VAL A 50 -3.11 10.90 0.66
CA VAL A 50 -4.03 10.07 1.46
C VAL A 50 -3.22 9.33 2.52
N THR A 51 -3.57 9.52 3.79
CA THR A 51 -2.99 8.79 4.90
C THR A 51 -4.10 8.04 5.65
N LEU A 52 -3.97 6.71 5.74
CA LEU A 52 -4.93 5.85 6.44
C LEU A 52 -4.21 5.02 7.49
N ARG A 53 -4.74 5.02 8.72
CA ARG A 53 -4.17 4.27 9.84
C ARG A 53 -5.23 3.45 10.57
N ALA A 54 -4.95 2.16 10.74
CA ALA A 54 -5.67 1.27 11.63
C ALA A 54 -4.77 0.95 12.84
N GLU A 55 -5.03 1.61 13.95
CA GLU A 55 -4.19 1.61 15.16
C GLU A 55 -4.92 0.95 16.35
N THR A 56 -4.21 0.74 17.43
CA THR A 56 -4.77 0.22 18.67
C THR A 56 -4.03 0.76 19.90
N THR A 57 -4.75 0.88 21.02
CA THR A 57 -4.17 1.09 22.34
C THR A 57 -4.01 -0.22 23.12
N ASP A 58 -4.62 -1.30 22.64
CA ASP A 58 -4.53 -2.64 23.21
C ASP A 58 -3.49 -3.48 22.46
N PRO A 59 -2.37 -3.88 23.07
CA PRO A 59 -1.31 -4.62 22.41
C PRO A 59 -1.73 -6.02 21.94
N THR A 60 -2.88 -6.52 22.36
CA THR A 60 -3.43 -7.81 21.93
C THR A 60 -4.37 -7.70 20.72
N ASN A 61 -4.81 -6.50 20.38
CA ASN A 61 -5.67 -6.23 19.23
C ASN A 61 -4.83 -5.98 17.99
N ARG A 62 -5.24 -6.50 16.85
CA ARG A 62 -4.58 -6.38 15.55
C ARG A 62 -5.55 -5.83 14.50
N PRO A 63 -5.89 -4.53 14.57
CA PRO A 63 -6.83 -3.93 13.63
C PRO A 63 -6.28 -3.92 12.21
N ASP A 64 -7.15 -4.30 11.27
CA ASP A 64 -6.86 -4.36 9.85
C ASP A 64 -7.23 -3.06 9.13
N LEU A 65 -6.59 -2.83 8.00
CA LEU A 65 -6.92 -1.80 7.04
C LEU A 65 -7.45 -2.45 5.76
N LEU A 66 -8.76 -2.33 5.54
CA LEU A 66 -9.47 -2.91 4.40
C LEU A 66 -9.69 -1.84 3.33
N LEU A 67 -9.13 -2.05 2.13
CA LEU A 67 -9.08 -1.06 1.07
C LEU A 67 -10.01 -1.44 -0.09
N GLN A 68 -10.80 -0.47 -0.56
CA GLN A 68 -11.47 -0.56 -1.85
C GLN A 68 -10.88 0.47 -2.83
N ASN A 69 -11.53 1.61 -3.03
CA ASN A 69 -11.04 2.63 -3.95
C ASN A 69 -10.35 3.77 -3.18
N ILE A 70 -9.04 3.84 -3.28
CA ILE A 70 -8.23 4.88 -2.66
C ILE A 70 -7.56 5.67 -3.77
N THR A 71 -7.75 6.98 -3.79
CA THR A 71 -7.19 7.83 -4.84
C THR A 71 -6.55 9.08 -4.23
N ALA A 72 -5.25 9.21 -4.39
CA ALA A 72 -4.53 10.47 -4.29
C ALA A 72 -4.43 11.11 -5.68
N SER A 73 -4.06 12.38 -5.77
CA SER A 73 -3.78 13.00 -7.06
C SER A 73 -2.63 12.28 -7.79
N GLN A 74 -2.43 12.54 -9.08
CA GLN A 74 -1.33 11.92 -9.84
C GLN A 74 0.07 12.25 -9.29
N THR A 75 0.20 13.30 -8.49
CA THR A 75 1.43 13.70 -7.81
C THR A 75 1.36 13.50 -6.30
N GLY A 76 0.21 13.10 -5.76
CA GLY A 76 -0.02 12.84 -4.35
C GLY A 76 0.37 11.41 -3.97
N ASP A 77 0.80 11.25 -2.74
CA ASP A 77 1.27 9.99 -2.20
C ASP A 77 0.22 9.35 -1.28
N ILE A 78 0.31 8.03 -1.12
CA ILE A 78 -0.59 7.25 -0.28
C ILE A 78 0.24 6.56 0.80
N THR A 79 -0.09 6.81 2.06
CA THR A 79 0.52 6.15 3.21
C THR A 79 -0.52 5.32 3.97
N LEU A 80 -0.26 4.03 4.10
CA LEU A 80 -1.13 3.06 4.75
C LEU A 80 -0.39 2.40 5.91
N THR A 81 -0.98 2.46 7.11
CA THR A 81 -0.42 1.82 8.30
C THR A 81 -1.48 0.98 8.98
N ALA A 82 -1.17 -0.26 9.33
CA ALA A 82 -2.02 -1.12 10.11
C ALA A 82 -1.20 -1.89 11.15
N VAL A 83 -1.73 -2.08 12.35
CA VAL A 83 -1.15 -2.99 13.33
C VAL A 83 -1.38 -4.45 12.90
N GLY A 84 -2.51 -4.73 12.28
CA GLY A 84 -2.82 -6.03 11.66
C GLY A 84 -2.45 -6.08 10.18
N THR A 85 -3.40 -6.48 9.36
CA THR A 85 -3.22 -6.71 7.91
C THR A 85 -3.68 -5.51 7.08
N VAL A 86 -2.96 -5.21 6.00
CA VAL A 86 -3.48 -4.38 4.90
C VAL A 86 -3.99 -5.27 3.79
N VAL A 87 -5.27 -5.15 3.45
CA VAL A 87 -5.97 -5.99 2.46
C VAL A 87 -6.71 -5.16 1.44
N GLY A 88 -6.50 -5.41 0.15
CA GLY A 88 -7.38 -4.95 -0.91
C GLY A 88 -8.62 -5.84 -1.01
N VAL A 89 -9.80 -5.27 -0.79
CA VAL A 89 -11.08 -5.99 -0.84
C VAL A 89 -11.88 -5.69 -2.12
N GLY A 90 -11.18 -5.57 -3.21
CA GLY A 90 -11.73 -5.34 -4.55
C GLY A 90 -11.86 -3.83 -4.86
N GLY A 91 -10.90 -3.26 -5.50
CA GLY A 91 -10.80 -1.85 -5.86
C GLY A 91 -9.36 -1.54 -6.24
N VAL A 92 -9.04 -0.28 -6.45
CA VAL A 92 -7.71 0.13 -6.89
C VAL A 92 -7.18 1.26 -6.03
N VAL A 93 -5.90 1.17 -5.65
CA VAL A 93 -5.15 2.22 -4.98
C VAL A 93 -4.39 3.04 -6.04
N ARG A 94 -4.73 4.31 -6.22
CA ARG A 94 -4.20 5.21 -7.26
C ARG A 94 -3.49 6.41 -6.68
N GLY A 95 -2.31 6.72 -7.18
CA GLY A 95 -1.52 7.89 -6.79
C GLY A 95 -0.14 7.90 -7.43
N ASN A 96 0.77 8.71 -6.92
CA ASN A 96 2.17 8.70 -7.35
C ASN A 96 2.95 7.60 -6.64
N ALA A 97 3.03 7.64 -5.31
CA ALA A 97 3.70 6.63 -4.51
C ALA A 97 2.77 6.00 -3.48
N LEU A 98 2.96 4.71 -3.22
CA LEU A 98 2.27 3.93 -2.21
C LEU A 98 3.27 3.41 -1.19
N THR A 99 3.14 3.83 0.06
CA THR A 99 3.91 3.32 1.18
C THR A 99 3.01 2.54 2.13
N ILE A 100 3.38 1.31 2.46
CA ILE A 100 2.65 0.44 3.38
C ILE A 100 3.56 -0.08 4.47
N GLN A 101 3.11 0.04 5.72
CA GLN A 101 3.72 -0.60 6.89
C GLN A 101 2.65 -1.33 7.69
N SER A 102 2.81 -2.64 7.86
CA SER A 102 1.85 -3.48 8.61
C SER A 102 2.47 -4.78 9.10
N GLU A 103 1.77 -5.53 9.95
CA GLU A 103 2.21 -6.90 10.26
C GLU A 103 2.21 -7.74 8.98
N THR A 104 1.11 -7.74 8.25
CA THR A 104 1.00 -8.49 6.99
C THR A 104 0.33 -7.67 5.90
N ILE A 105 0.63 -7.99 4.65
CA ILE A 105 -0.01 -7.44 3.46
C ILE A 105 -0.51 -8.63 2.64
N SER A 106 -1.69 -8.51 2.05
CA SER A 106 -2.28 -9.57 1.23
C SER A 106 -2.37 -9.15 -0.24
N VAL A 107 -3.56 -9.17 -0.83
CA VAL A 107 -3.79 -8.83 -2.24
C VAL A 107 -3.95 -7.32 -2.37
N LEU A 108 -3.25 -6.71 -3.33
CA LEU A 108 -3.37 -5.29 -3.66
C LEU A 108 -3.47 -5.11 -5.18
N THR A 109 -4.41 -4.28 -5.60
CA THR A 109 -4.48 -3.76 -6.97
C THR A 109 -4.12 -2.28 -6.94
N THR A 110 -3.13 -1.88 -7.75
CA THR A 110 -2.57 -0.53 -7.71
C THR A 110 -2.47 0.09 -9.09
N GLU A 111 -2.43 1.41 -9.12
CA GLU A 111 -2.05 2.22 -10.28
C GLU A 111 -1.18 3.38 -9.77
N VAL A 112 0.11 3.09 -9.56
CA VAL A 112 1.09 4.00 -8.96
C VAL A 112 2.45 3.88 -9.67
N ASN A 113 3.34 4.87 -9.52
CA ASN A 113 4.70 4.80 -10.06
C ASN A 113 5.66 4.09 -9.09
N PHE A 114 5.46 4.25 -7.79
CA PHE A 114 6.35 3.76 -6.75
C PHE A 114 5.59 2.98 -5.68
N VAL A 115 6.16 1.86 -5.26
CA VAL A 115 5.65 1.06 -4.13
C VAL A 115 6.78 0.82 -3.14
N ASN A 116 6.49 1.10 -1.85
CA ASN A 116 7.37 0.79 -0.73
C ASN A 116 6.59 -0.03 0.31
N LEU A 117 6.99 -1.28 0.52
CA LEU A 117 6.31 -2.22 1.41
C LEU A 117 7.22 -2.63 2.57
N THR A 118 6.65 -2.64 3.78
CA THR A 118 7.31 -3.22 4.96
C THR A 118 6.32 -4.12 5.69
N THR A 119 6.69 -5.39 5.91
CA THR A 119 5.94 -6.33 6.74
C THR A 119 6.75 -6.76 7.95
N LEU A 120 6.06 -6.93 9.08
CA LEU A 120 6.67 -7.30 10.36
C LEU A 120 6.48 -8.79 10.68
N GLU A 121 5.54 -9.46 10.01
CA GLU A 121 5.21 -10.88 10.18
C GLU A 121 5.23 -11.60 8.83
N PRO A 122 5.34 -12.94 8.81
CA PRO A 122 5.30 -13.75 7.60
C PRO A 122 4.00 -13.54 6.82
N CYS A 123 4.11 -13.34 5.49
CA CYS A 123 2.93 -13.22 4.63
C CYS A 123 3.25 -13.47 3.16
N SER A 124 2.21 -13.79 2.39
CA SER A 124 2.30 -13.84 0.93
C SER A 124 1.61 -12.63 0.31
N ILE A 125 2.36 -11.83 -0.44
CA ILE A 125 1.88 -10.58 -1.03
C ILE A 125 1.62 -10.80 -2.52
N ASN A 126 0.42 -10.40 -2.99
CA ASN A 126 0.10 -10.33 -4.40
C ASN A 126 -0.18 -8.89 -4.79
N LEU A 127 0.74 -8.27 -5.52
CA LEU A 127 0.64 -6.91 -6.04
C LEU A 127 0.34 -6.94 -7.54
N THR A 128 -0.82 -6.44 -7.92
CA THR A 128 -1.20 -6.28 -9.33
C THR A 128 -1.26 -4.81 -9.69
N GLN A 129 -0.38 -4.38 -10.59
CA GLN A 129 -0.42 -3.05 -11.18
C GLN A 129 -1.36 -3.05 -12.39
N VAL A 130 -2.33 -2.14 -12.38
CA VAL A 130 -3.23 -1.90 -13.52
C VAL A 130 -2.83 -0.61 -14.26
N GLY A 131 -3.39 -0.39 -15.46
CA GLY A 131 -3.00 0.77 -16.28
C GLY A 131 -1.67 0.53 -17.03
N THR A 132 -0.99 1.61 -17.39
CA THR A 132 0.22 1.59 -18.23
C THR A 132 1.44 2.25 -17.57
N LEU A 133 1.35 2.57 -16.26
CA LEU A 133 2.46 3.18 -15.54
C LEU A 133 3.57 2.16 -15.29
N PRO A 134 4.84 2.53 -15.46
CA PRO A 134 5.95 1.72 -14.98
C PRO A 134 5.91 1.64 -13.46
N LEU A 135 6.36 0.53 -12.90
CA LEU A 135 6.32 0.28 -11.46
C LEU A 135 7.74 0.14 -10.92
N SER A 136 8.11 0.98 -9.96
CA SER A 136 9.33 0.85 -9.16
C SER A 136 8.98 0.34 -7.76
N VAL A 137 9.67 -0.72 -7.31
CA VAL A 137 9.35 -1.44 -6.07
C VAL A 137 10.55 -1.47 -5.12
N THR A 138 10.29 -1.04 -3.89
CA THR A 138 11.12 -1.28 -2.72
C THR A 138 10.30 -2.11 -1.73
N ALA A 139 10.86 -3.18 -1.19
CA ALA A 139 10.16 -4.03 -0.23
C ALA A 139 11.11 -4.62 0.82
N SER A 140 10.65 -4.60 2.08
CA SER A 140 11.24 -5.34 3.19
C SER A 140 10.19 -6.26 3.78
N ILE A 141 10.24 -7.53 3.42
CA ILE A 141 9.26 -8.54 3.79
C ILE A 141 9.87 -9.47 4.83
N ARG A 142 9.17 -9.71 5.93
CA ARG A 142 9.67 -10.56 7.01
C ARG A 142 9.96 -11.96 6.52
N ASP A 143 9.00 -12.58 5.84
CA ASP A 143 9.04 -13.96 5.35
C ASP A 143 7.88 -14.21 4.38
N GLY A 144 8.01 -15.22 3.48
CA GLY A 144 6.96 -15.66 2.56
C GLY A 144 7.16 -15.20 1.12
N SER A 145 6.15 -15.35 0.29
CA SER A 145 6.25 -15.09 -1.14
C SER A 145 5.80 -13.67 -1.54
N PHE A 146 6.43 -13.12 -2.56
CA PHE A 146 6.04 -11.84 -3.16
C PHE A 146 5.82 -12.00 -4.66
N THR A 147 4.59 -11.79 -5.09
CA THR A 147 4.21 -11.80 -6.51
C THR A 147 3.89 -10.39 -6.96
N ILE A 148 4.51 -9.98 -8.07
CA ILE A 148 4.32 -8.68 -8.72
C ILE A 148 3.87 -8.92 -10.16
N ALA A 149 2.76 -8.32 -10.56
CA ALA A 149 2.27 -8.35 -11.93
C ALA A 149 2.01 -6.93 -12.45
N ASN A 150 2.71 -6.54 -13.52
CA ASN A 150 2.46 -5.32 -14.32
C ASN A 150 2.38 -5.69 -15.80
N ALA A 151 1.22 -6.16 -16.23
CA ALA A 151 1.05 -6.75 -17.57
C ALA A 151 1.24 -5.77 -18.73
N ASN A 152 1.25 -4.47 -18.47
CA ASN A 152 1.21 -3.45 -19.54
C ASN A 152 2.45 -2.55 -19.58
N SER A 153 3.42 -2.71 -18.67
CA SER A 153 4.57 -1.83 -18.59
C SER A 153 5.78 -2.48 -17.90
N ASP A 154 6.81 -1.68 -17.65
CA ASP A 154 8.06 -2.10 -17.03
C ASP A 154 7.91 -2.30 -15.52
N VAL A 155 8.76 -3.17 -14.93
CA VAL A 155 8.95 -3.32 -13.49
C VAL A 155 10.42 -3.12 -13.14
N THR A 156 10.70 -2.26 -12.18
CA THR A 156 12.02 -2.07 -11.59
C THR A 156 11.98 -2.49 -10.13
N LEU A 157 12.82 -3.42 -9.73
CA LEU A 157 13.02 -3.79 -8.33
C LEU A 157 14.25 -3.03 -7.81
N GLU A 158 14.02 -1.93 -7.08
CA GLU A 158 15.11 -1.08 -6.58
C GLU A 158 15.85 -1.76 -5.43
N ASN A 159 15.08 -2.21 -4.41
CA ASN A 159 15.61 -2.90 -3.25
C ASN A 159 14.51 -3.82 -2.69
N VAL A 160 14.60 -5.11 -2.95
CA VAL A 160 13.63 -6.10 -2.47
C VAL A 160 14.35 -7.11 -1.61
N VAL A 161 13.97 -7.17 -0.33
CA VAL A 161 14.54 -8.07 0.67
C VAL A 161 13.43 -8.88 1.31
N ILE A 162 13.51 -10.21 1.23
CA ILE A 162 12.77 -11.14 2.07
C ILE A 162 13.76 -11.62 3.14
N VAL A 163 13.49 -11.30 4.43
CA VAL A 163 14.50 -11.31 5.48
C VAL A 163 14.77 -12.72 6.03
N ALA A 164 13.71 -13.48 6.32
CA ALA A 164 13.86 -14.80 6.93
C ALA A 164 14.42 -15.83 5.94
N ASN A 165 15.10 -16.84 6.48
CA ASN A 165 15.61 -17.96 5.69
C ASN A 165 14.59 -19.12 5.76
N SER A 166 13.59 -19.07 4.90
CA SER A 166 12.53 -20.07 4.79
C SER A 166 12.47 -20.61 3.36
N ASP A 167 12.07 -21.86 3.21
CA ASP A 167 11.91 -22.50 1.89
C ASP A 167 10.77 -21.87 1.06
N ASP A 168 9.92 -21.03 1.68
CA ASP A 168 8.75 -20.39 1.06
C ASP A 168 9.05 -18.96 0.55
N ASN A 169 10.31 -18.54 0.54
CA ASN A 169 10.73 -17.19 0.12
C ASN A 169 10.83 -17.08 -1.41
N ASP A 170 9.68 -16.96 -2.06
CA ASP A 170 9.61 -16.83 -3.50
C ASP A 170 9.38 -15.38 -3.94
N LEU A 171 10.07 -14.96 -4.99
CA LEU A 171 9.80 -13.72 -5.71
C LEU A 171 9.40 -14.02 -7.14
N THR A 172 8.16 -13.71 -7.49
CA THR A 172 7.65 -13.85 -8.86
C THR A 172 7.35 -12.47 -9.44
N VAL A 173 7.93 -12.15 -10.61
CA VAL A 173 7.72 -10.88 -11.29
C VAL A 173 7.26 -11.12 -12.72
N THR A 174 6.14 -10.52 -13.11
CA THR A 174 5.64 -10.49 -14.48
C THR A 174 5.50 -9.04 -14.94
N ALA A 175 6.07 -8.73 -16.11
CA ALA A 175 5.98 -7.42 -16.72
C ALA A 175 5.58 -7.55 -18.20
N GLY A 176 4.81 -6.59 -18.72
CA GLY A 176 4.53 -6.47 -20.14
C GLY A 176 5.69 -5.84 -20.93
N GLY A 177 6.56 -5.12 -20.23
CA GLY A 177 7.80 -4.53 -20.74
C GLY A 177 9.04 -5.17 -20.15
N SER A 178 10.01 -4.36 -19.76
CA SER A 178 11.29 -4.80 -19.20
C SER A 178 11.18 -5.07 -17.70
N ILE A 179 11.96 -6.03 -17.20
CA ILE A 179 12.23 -6.21 -15.77
C ILE A 179 13.66 -5.77 -15.49
N ARG A 180 13.83 -4.83 -14.56
CA ARG A 180 15.14 -4.35 -14.10
C ARG A 180 15.33 -4.74 -12.65
N LEU A 181 16.48 -5.29 -12.33
CA LEU A 181 16.85 -5.73 -10.99
C LEU A 181 17.96 -4.81 -10.45
N GLY A 182 17.68 -4.09 -9.38
CA GLY A 182 18.64 -3.45 -8.52
C GLY A 182 19.17 -4.44 -7.48
N TYR A 183 18.80 -4.27 -6.22
CA TYR A 183 19.18 -5.19 -5.15
C TYR A 183 18.02 -6.13 -4.82
N VAL A 184 18.24 -7.43 -4.92
CA VAL A 184 17.26 -8.47 -4.54
C VAL A 184 17.95 -9.49 -3.64
N ARG A 185 17.38 -9.75 -2.46
CA ARG A 185 17.83 -10.77 -1.52
C ARG A 185 16.65 -11.59 -1.01
N LEU A 186 16.73 -12.91 -1.11
CA LEU A 186 15.77 -13.86 -0.59
C LEU A 186 16.46 -14.72 0.48
N GLY A 187 16.08 -14.51 1.74
CA GLY A 187 16.70 -15.18 2.89
C GLY A 187 18.02 -14.58 3.35
N ASP A 188 18.68 -15.23 4.32
CA ASP A 188 19.95 -14.81 4.89
C ASP A 188 21.11 -15.03 3.91
N SER A 189 22.03 -14.06 3.89
CA SER A 189 23.39 -14.30 3.34
C SER A 189 24.20 -15.04 4.40
N TYR A 190 24.73 -16.22 4.07
CA TYR A 190 25.76 -16.87 4.84
C TYR A 190 27.03 -16.02 4.91
#